data_a4e2583f89c67647d95c5085d9a45101
#
_entry.id   a4e2583f89c67647d95c5085d9a45101
#
_cell.length_a   1.000
_cell.length_b   1.000
_cell.length_c   1.000
_cell.angle_alpha   90.00
_cell.angle_beta   90.00
_cell.angle_gamma   90.00
#
_symmetry.space_group_name_H-M   'P 1'
#
loop_
_entity.id
_entity.type
_entity.pdbx_description
1 polymer ?
#
loop_
_entity_poly.entity_id
_entity_poly.type
_entity_poly.pdbx_seq_one_letter_code
_entity_poly.pdbx_strand_id
1 'polypeptide(L)'
;IIAAIYIFHKNEILKHNVGLKFFFIFALIVYFMNGIKPTEDAYWEDDLFWKSVRNTIILAFYSAYGVTFIAIIIAIATNKRGVTFTIIRTMFWATGGVGVVGLSLVFSQLFAPYASLVNNALEAFGFDAYPFTSKTNSGRFVIIFATVWWTIGLPIILFIAALQQIPDERYEAARIDGASNSQMFWYITLPGVSRIFLLVSVLQIIAHLQIFAQSQLLTGGGPDNNSRTLVQLIYEYSFRDMRMGSGAAVSVVLFLIIGFFTLSLIHISEPTRPLYISYAVFCL
;
A
#
# COMPACT_ATOMS: atom_id res chain seq x y z
N ILE A 1 -24.82 2.75 1.73
CA ILE A 1 -24.02 2.22 2.85
C ILE A 1 -24.75 1.07 3.51
N ILE A 2 -26.01 1.24 3.99
CA ILE A 2 -26.83 0.19 4.67
C ILE A 2 -27.05 -1.02 3.77
N ALA A 3 -27.34 -0.83 2.46
CA ALA A 3 -27.46 -1.91 1.50
C ALA A 3 -26.15 -2.68 1.26
N ALA A 4 -25.02 -1.99 1.22
CA ALA A 4 -23.69 -2.60 1.10
C ALA A 4 -23.36 -3.44 2.35
N ILE A 5 -23.64 -2.93 3.55
CA ILE A 5 -23.45 -3.64 4.82
C ILE A 5 -24.38 -4.88 4.88
N TYR A 6 -25.62 -4.76 4.37
CA TYR A 6 -26.59 -5.87 4.34
C TYR A 6 -26.16 -6.98 3.36
N ILE A 7 -25.66 -6.62 2.16
CA ILE A 7 -25.11 -7.57 1.19
C ILE A 7 -23.87 -8.24 1.75
N PHE A 8 -23.04 -7.50 2.50
CA PHE A 8 -21.87 -8.00 3.19
C PHE A 8 -22.19 -9.05 4.27
N HIS A 9 -23.31 -8.87 4.97
CA HIS A 9 -23.71 -9.79 6.05
C HIS A 9 -24.37 -11.06 5.53
N LYS A 10 -24.96 -11.02 4.32
CA LYS A 10 -25.73 -12.12 3.73
C LYS A 10 -24.88 -13.09 2.88
N ASN A 11 -23.66 -12.72 2.48
CA ASN A 11 -22.83 -13.53 1.59
C ASN A 11 -21.85 -14.41 2.40
N GLU A 12 -22.10 -15.72 2.42
CA GLU A 12 -21.27 -16.70 3.17
C GLU A 12 -19.79 -16.72 2.73
N ILE A 13 -19.50 -16.40 1.45
CA ILE A 13 -18.16 -16.31 0.89
C ILE A 13 -17.37 -15.17 1.55
N LEU A 14 -18.05 -14.06 1.87
CA LEU A 14 -17.47 -12.91 2.58
C LEU A 14 -17.28 -13.18 4.07
N LYS A 15 -18.06 -14.07 4.65
CA LYS A 15 -18.00 -14.40 6.08
C LYS A 15 -16.69 -15.10 6.46
N HIS A 16 -16.08 -15.82 5.51
CA HIS A 16 -14.83 -16.58 5.73
C HIS A 16 -13.56 -15.89 5.24
N ASN A 17 -13.66 -14.88 4.33
CA ASN A 17 -12.52 -14.19 3.75
C ASN A 17 -12.32 -12.79 4.35
N VAL A 18 -11.55 -12.72 5.44
CA VAL A 18 -11.18 -11.46 6.13
C VAL A 18 -10.49 -10.48 5.16
N GLY A 19 -9.64 -10.98 4.25
CA GLY A 19 -8.96 -10.15 3.24
C GLY A 19 -9.91 -9.46 2.27
N LEU A 20 -10.97 -10.15 1.85
CA LEU A 20 -11.97 -9.57 0.94
C LEU A 20 -12.81 -8.50 1.64
N LYS A 21 -13.14 -8.71 2.92
CA LYS A 21 -13.82 -7.68 3.75
C LYS A 21 -12.96 -6.43 3.88
N PHE A 22 -11.68 -6.61 4.16
CA PHE A 22 -10.75 -5.50 4.29
C PHE A 22 -10.62 -4.72 2.98
N PHE A 23 -10.55 -5.42 1.83
CA PHE A 23 -10.53 -4.80 0.51
C PHE A 23 -11.80 -3.97 0.23
N PHE A 24 -12.99 -4.49 0.56
CA PHE A 24 -14.25 -3.76 0.36
C PHE A 24 -14.41 -2.57 1.30
N ILE A 25 -14.06 -2.73 2.59
CA ILE A 25 -14.06 -1.62 3.56
C ILE A 25 -13.12 -0.53 3.08
N PHE A 26 -11.95 -0.93 2.59
CA PHE A 26 -10.98 -0.04 2.02
C PHE A 26 -11.50 0.70 0.78
N ALA A 27 -12.03 -0.01 -0.21
CA ALA A 27 -12.62 0.61 -1.40
C ALA A 27 -13.72 1.61 -1.03
N LEU A 28 -14.49 1.31 0.02
CA LEU A 28 -15.53 2.18 0.56
C LEU A 28 -14.91 3.44 1.22
N ILE A 29 -13.84 3.29 1.98
CA ILE A 29 -13.12 4.42 2.60
C ILE A 29 -12.54 5.33 1.50
N VAL A 30 -11.86 4.76 0.50
CA VAL A 30 -11.32 5.54 -0.64
C VAL A 30 -12.42 6.25 -1.42
N TYR A 31 -13.53 5.56 -1.67
CA TYR A 31 -14.70 6.16 -2.32
C TYR A 31 -15.29 7.33 -1.50
N PHE A 32 -15.42 7.14 -0.19
CA PHE A 32 -15.92 8.17 0.71
C PHE A 32 -14.97 9.37 0.80
N MET A 33 -13.66 9.11 0.90
CA MET A 33 -12.63 10.16 0.94
C MET A 33 -12.53 10.96 -0.35
N ASN A 34 -12.79 10.35 -1.51
CA ASN A 34 -12.88 11.07 -2.79
C ASN A 34 -14.14 11.95 -2.89
N GLY A 35 -15.19 11.64 -2.12
CA GLY A 35 -16.45 12.40 -2.07
C GLY A 35 -16.47 13.53 -1.03
N ILE A 36 -15.56 13.53 -0.05
CA ILE A 36 -15.44 14.60 0.93
C ILE A 36 -14.74 15.79 0.28
N LYS A 37 -15.52 16.69 -0.31
CA LYS A 37 -15.05 18.03 -0.64
C LYS A 37 -15.22 18.89 0.62
N PRO A 38 -14.22 19.69 1.04
CA PRO A 38 -14.47 20.74 2.00
C PRO A 38 -15.53 21.66 1.39
N THR A 39 -16.69 21.72 1.99
CA THR A 39 -17.71 22.70 1.62
C THR A 39 -17.25 24.07 2.09
N GLU A 40 -17.50 25.10 1.30
CA GLU A 40 -17.12 26.49 1.60
C GLU A 40 -17.69 26.97 2.95
N ASP A 41 -18.70 26.29 3.48
CA ASP A 41 -19.39 26.61 4.75
C ASP A 41 -18.89 25.74 5.94
N ALA A 42 -17.82 24.95 5.82
CA ALA A 42 -17.34 24.12 6.92
C ALA A 42 -16.57 24.94 7.96
N TYR A 43 -16.97 24.84 9.22
CA TYR A 43 -16.36 25.48 10.41
C TYR A 43 -14.88 25.10 10.69
N TRP A 44 -14.19 24.47 9.75
CA TRP A 44 -12.82 24.04 9.88
C TRP A 44 -11.91 25.01 9.10
N GLU A 45 -11.29 25.92 9.80
CA GLU A 45 -10.49 27.00 9.22
C GLU A 45 -9.21 26.57 8.47
N ASP A 46 -8.79 25.29 8.59
CA ASP A 46 -7.55 24.79 7.95
C ASP A 46 -7.86 23.82 6.80
N ASP A 47 -8.19 24.36 5.64
CA ASP A 47 -8.39 23.62 4.39
C ASP A 47 -7.13 22.79 4.01
N LEU A 48 -5.92 23.31 4.32
CA LEU A 48 -4.67 22.66 4.04
C LEU A 48 -4.49 21.35 4.84
N PHE A 49 -4.92 21.37 6.12
CA PHE A 49 -4.90 20.18 6.97
C PHE A 49 -5.77 19.06 6.39
N TRP A 50 -7.02 19.35 6.05
CA TRP A 50 -7.94 18.33 5.53
C TRP A 50 -7.53 17.81 4.17
N LYS A 51 -7.00 18.67 3.29
CA LYS A 51 -6.39 18.26 2.02
C LYS A 51 -5.22 17.32 2.26
N SER A 52 -4.36 17.61 3.24
CA SER A 52 -3.21 16.77 3.57
C SER A 52 -3.63 15.43 4.17
N VAL A 53 -4.65 15.37 5.03
CA VAL A 53 -5.24 14.10 5.53
C VAL A 53 -5.71 13.25 4.37
N ARG A 54 -6.53 13.81 3.48
CA ARG A 54 -7.06 13.12 2.31
C ARG A 54 -5.95 12.60 1.39
N ASN A 55 -4.96 13.45 1.08
CA ASN A 55 -3.85 13.08 0.22
C ASN A 55 -3.02 11.96 0.82
N THR A 56 -2.71 12.03 2.13
CA THR A 56 -1.96 10.98 2.83
C THR A 56 -2.67 9.64 2.72
N ILE A 57 -3.98 9.62 2.97
CA ILE A 57 -4.78 8.40 2.85
C ILE A 57 -4.76 7.88 1.41
N ILE A 58 -5.03 8.73 0.42
CA ILE A 58 -5.01 8.34 -0.99
C ILE A 58 -3.65 7.77 -1.40
N LEU A 59 -2.56 8.50 -1.16
CA LEU A 59 -1.22 8.07 -1.52
C LEU A 59 -0.82 6.78 -0.82
N ALA A 60 -1.05 6.68 0.51
CA ALA A 60 -0.72 5.50 1.28
C ALA A 60 -1.43 4.26 0.75
N PHE A 61 -2.71 4.37 0.49
CA PHE A 61 -3.50 3.23 0.07
C PHE A 61 -3.20 2.78 -1.36
N TYR A 62 -3.14 3.70 -2.32
CA TYR A 62 -2.80 3.34 -3.70
C TYR A 62 -1.38 2.75 -3.78
N SER A 63 -0.42 3.30 -3.04
CA SER A 63 0.94 2.75 -3.00
C SER A 63 0.98 1.38 -2.31
N ALA A 64 0.33 1.22 -1.15
CA ALA A 64 0.34 -0.04 -0.40
C ALA A 64 -0.30 -1.19 -1.19
N TYR A 65 -1.44 -0.95 -1.81
CA TYR A 65 -2.08 -1.98 -2.66
C TYR A 65 -1.32 -2.22 -3.94
N GLY A 66 -0.80 -1.16 -4.57
CA GLY A 66 0.06 -1.29 -5.75
C GLY A 66 1.26 -2.20 -5.47
N VAL A 67 1.98 -1.95 -4.37
CA VAL A 67 3.09 -2.81 -3.93
C VAL A 67 2.62 -4.23 -3.68
N THR A 68 1.55 -4.42 -2.89
CA THR A 68 1.10 -5.74 -2.47
C THR A 68 0.67 -6.60 -3.65
N PHE A 69 -0.11 -6.03 -4.60
CA PHE A 69 -0.56 -6.76 -5.78
C PHE A 69 0.59 -7.08 -6.74
N ILE A 70 1.47 -6.12 -7.01
CA ILE A 70 2.60 -6.36 -7.92
C ILE A 70 3.58 -7.35 -7.27
N ALA A 71 3.83 -7.24 -5.96
CA ALA A 71 4.74 -8.13 -5.25
C ALA A 71 4.26 -9.58 -5.25
N ILE A 72 2.97 -9.86 -5.04
CA ILE A 72 2.44 -11.22 -5.09
C ILE A 72 2.54 -11.82 -6.49
N ILE A 73 2.28 -11.05 -7.54
CA ILE A 73 2.43 -11.49 -8.93
C ILE A 73 3.89 -11.86 -9.22
N ILE A 74 4.83 -10.98 -8.84
CA ILE A 74 6.26 -11.24 -9.02
C ILE A 74 6.71 -12.44 -8.17
N ALA A 75 6.23 -12.56 -6.93
CA ALA A 75 6.55 -13.69 -6.06
C ALA A 75 6.12 -15.01 -6.69
N ILE A 76 4.90 -15.10 -7.20
CA ILE A 76 4.39 -16.29 -7.89
C ILE A 76 5.23 -16.61 -9.14
N ALA A 77 5.51 -15.60 -9.96
CA ALA A 77 6.31 -15.78 -11.17
C ALA A 77 7.74 -16.23 -10.88
N THR A 78 8.31 -15.80 -9.75
CA THR A 78 9.70 -16.09 -9.37
C THR A 78 9.85 -17.17 -8.31
N ASN A 79 8.77 -17.84 -7.88
CA ASN A 79 8.82 -18.93 -6.89
C ASN A 79 9.41 -20.24 -7.46
N LYS A 80 10.16 -20.17 -8.52
CA LYS A 80 10.85 -21.32 -9.12
C LYS A 80 12.29 -21.39 -8.62
N ARG A 81 12.85 -22.61 -8.57
CA ARG A 81 14.27 -22.84 -8.28
C ARG A 81 15.10 -22.47 -9.51
N GLY A 82 16.23 -21.79 -9.32
CA GLY A 82 17.17 -21.45 -10.39
C GLY A 82 17.87 -20.12 -10.17
N VAL A 83 19.07 -19.99 -10.71
CA VAL A 83 19.93 -18.79 -10.56
C VAL A 83 19.24 -17.54 -11.13
N THR A 84 18.58 -17.66 -12.28
CA THR A 84 17.85 -16.55 -12.93
C THR A 84 16.80 -15.94 -12.00
N PHE A 85 15.97 -16.80 -11.35
CA PHE A 85 14.95 -16.34 -10.42
C PHE A 85 15.54 -15.69 -9.17
N THR A 86 16.68 -16.21 -8.70
CA THR A 86 17.42 -15.61 -7.57
C THR A 86 17.94 -14.23 -7.94
N ILE A 87 18.53 -14.05 -9.12
CA ILE A 87 18.98 -12.74 -9.59
C ILE A 87 17.83 -11.74 -9.67
N ILE A 88 16.68 -12.13 -10.25
CA ILE A 88 15.50 -11.26 -10.34
C ILE A 88 15.06 -10.82 -8.95
N ARG A 89 14.95 -11.72 -7.98
CA ARG A 89 14.58 -11.40 -6.59
C ARG A 89 15.56 -10.42 -5.95
N THR A 90 16.86 -10.66 -6.15
CA THR A 90 17.93 -9.80 -5.62
C THR A 90 17.88 -8.40 -6.24
N MET A 91 17.56 -8.29 -7.53
CA MET A 91 17.38 -6.98 -8.20
C MET A 91 16.24 -6.18 -7.57
N PHE A 92 15.09 -6.82 -7.32
CA PHE A 92 13.98 -6.15 -6.63
C PHE A 92 14.29 -5.82 -5.16
N TRP A 93 15.05 -6.68 -4.47
CA TRP A 93 15.49 -6.41 -3.11
C TRP A 93 16.45 -5.21 -3.06
N ALA A 94 17.33 -5.07 -4.04
CA ALA A 94 18.32 -4.01 -4.10
C ALA A 94 17.70 -2.60 -4.23
N THR A 95 16.46 -2.48 -4.75
CA THR A 95 15.78 -1.18 -4.84
C THR A 95 15.59 -0.54 -3.47
N GLY A 96 15.31 -1.34 -2.44
CA GLY A 96 15.17 -0.87 -1.05
C GLY A 96 16.48 -0.37 -0.42
N GLY A 97 17.63 -0.72 -0.98
CA GLY A 97 18.94 -0.22 -0.54
C GLY A 97 19.24 1.22 -0.98
N VAL A 98 18.48 1.76 -1.92
CA VAL A 98 18.63 3.15 -2.36
C VAL A 98 17.98 4.08 -1.33
N GLY A 99 18.71 5.10 -0.87
CA GLY A 99 18.16 6.11 0.02
C GLY A 99 17.00 6.86 -0.62
N VAL A 100 15.90 7.04 0.11
CA VAL A 100 14.65 7.67 -0.39
C VAL A 100 14.85 9.05 -1.00
N VAL A 101 15.79 9.84 -0.48
CA VAL A 101 16.13 11.17 -1.02
C VAL A 101 16.77 11.04 -2.41
N GLY A 102 17.78 10.17 -2.54
CA GLY A 102 18.43 9.91 -3.84
C GLY A 102 17.46 9.38 -4.88
N LEU A 103 16.62 8.42 -4.48
CA LEU A 103 15.51 7.94 -5.31
C LEU A 103 14.61 9.09 -5.78
N SER A 104 14.15 9.92 -4.86
CA SER A 104 13.22 11.01 -5.18
C SER A 104 13.84 12.01 -6.14
N LEU A 105 15.13 12.32 -5.99
CA LEU A 105 15.87 13.20 -6.91
C LEU A 105 15.98 12.57 -8.31
N VAL A 106 16.29 11.28 -8.40
CA VAL A 106 16.35 10.59 -9.70
C VAL A 106 14.98 10.61 -10.37
N PHE A 107 13.92 10.29 -9.65
CA PHE A 107 12.55 10.29 -10.21
C PHE A 107 12.07 11.69 -10.57
N SER A 108 12.49 12.73 -9.83
CA SER A 108 12.17 14.12 -10.19
C SER A 108 12.77 14.53 -11.53
N GLN A 109 13.97 14.05 -11.85
CA GLN A 109 14.61 14.28 -13.15
C GLN A 109 13.98 13.41 -14.26
N LEU A 110 13.65 12.14 -13.96
CA LEU A 110 13.01 11.23 -14.91
C LEU A 110 11.64 11.74 -15.39
N PHE A 111 10.87 12.38 -14.51
CA PHE A 111 9.51 12.86 -14.75
C PHE A 111 9.38 14.38 -14.74
N ALA A 112 10.48 15.10 -14.94
CA ALA A 112 10.45 16.56 -15.06
C ALA A 112 9.46 17.01 -16.16
N PRO A 113 8.81 18.18 -16.04
CA PRO A 113 7.74 18.62 -16.95
C PRO A 113 8.17 18.75 -18.42
N TYR A 114 9.45 19.07 -18.61
CA TYR A 114 10.05 19.26 -19.94
C TYR A 114 11.32 18.42 -20.03
N ALA A 115 12.14 18.46 -20.93
CA ALA A 115 13.48 17.85 -21.08
C ALA A 115 13.80 16.69 -20.08
N SER A 116 12.88 15.74 -19.94
CA SER A 116 13.06 14.55 -19.10
C SER A 116 13.24 13.29 -19.93
N LEU A 117 13.88 12.27 -19.34
CA LEU A 117 14.09 11.00 -20.05
C LEU A 117 12.77 10.35 -20.50
N VAL A 118 11.73 10.45 -19.69
CA VAL A 118 10.40 9.93 -20.03
C VAL A 118 9.77 10.74 -21.16
N ASN A 119 9.85 12.07 -21.14
CA ASN A 119 9.30 12.89 -22.20
C ASN A 119 10.09 12.74 -23.53
N ASN A 120 11.41 12.66 -23.47
CA ASN A 120 12.22 12.38 -24.66
C ASN A 120 11.85 11.01 -25.28
N ALA A 121 11.59 10.01 -24.45
CA ALA A 121 11.09 8.72 -24.96
C ALA A 121 9.69 8.85 -25.58
N LEU A 122 8.76 9.58 -24.96
CA LEU A 122 7.42 9.82 -25.51
C LEU A 122 7.50 10.52 -26.87
N GLU A 123 8.31 11.55 -27.00
CA GLU A 123 8.55 12.28 -28.27
C GLU A 123 9.14 11.37 -29.35
N ALA A 124 10.07 10.47 -28.99
CA ALA A 124 10.62 9.49 -29.92
C ALA A 124 9.56 8.49 -30.46
N PHE A 125 8.49 8.26 -29.72
CA PHE A 125 7.33 7.47 -30.16
C PHE A 125 6.22 8.31 -30.80
N GLY A 126 6.43 9.62 -31.00
CA GLY A 126 5.48 10.53 -31.65
C GLY A 126 4.38 11.08 -30.73
N PHE A 127 4.56 11.00 -29.42
CA PHE A 127 3.66 11.61 -28.44
C PHE A 127 4.20 12.97 -27.98
N ASP A 128 3.30 13.88 -27.63
CA ASP A 128 3.70 15.18 -27.06
C ASP A 128 4.26 15.03 -25.65
N ALA A 129 5.18 15.95 -25.28
CA ALA A 129 5.72 16.03 -23.93
C ALA A 129 4.59 16.25 -22.90
N TYR A 130 4.60 15.48 -21.82
CA TYR A 130 3.57 15.53 -20.80
C TYR A 130 4.14 16.04 -19.46
N PRO A 131 3.55 17.08 -18.86
CA PRO A 131 4.04 17.66 -17.61
C PRO A 131 3.62 16.82 -16.40
N PHE A 132 4.27 15.67 -16.19
CA PHE A 132 3.91 14.67 -15.19
C PHE A 132 3.78 15.23 -13.77
N THR A 133 4.74 16.04 -13.31
CA THR A 133 4.77 16.56 -11.95
C THR A 133 3.95 17.83 -11.76
N SER A 134 3.51 18.48 -12.85
CA SER A 134 2.77 19.74 -12.80
C SER A 134 1.24 19.58 -12.83
N LYS A 135 0.73 18.37 -13.01
CA LYS A 135 -0.72 18.09 -12.97
C LYS A 135 -1.04 17.21 -11.76
N THR A 136 -2.18 17.46 -11.12
CA THR A 136 -2.61 16.80 -9.88
C THR A 136 -2.58 15.26 -9.94
N ASN A 137 -3.23 14.69 -10.94
CA ASN A 137 -3.35 13.23 -11.02
C ASN A 137 -2.05 12.56 -11.41
N SER A 138 -1.31 13.15 -12.36
CA SER A 138 -0.02 12.61 -12.80
C SER A 138 1.08 12.81 -11.74
N GLY A 139 1.07 13.91 -11.00
CA GLY A 139 2.00 14.11 -9.88
C GLY A 139 1.81 13.05 -8.78
N ARG A 140 0.55 12.75 -8.43
CA ARG A 140 0.24 11.62 -7.51
C ARG A 140 0.69 10.29 -8.07
N PHE A 141 0.46 10.04 -9.36
CA PHE A 141 0.91 8.81 -10.03
C PHE A 141 2.43 8.65 -9.93
N VAL A 142 3.22 9.70 -10.17
CA VAL A 142 4.69 9.65 -10.06
C VAL A 142 5.12 9.31 -8.64
N ILE A 143 4.49 9.92 -7.62
CA ILE A 143 4.77 9.60 -6.21
C ILE A 143 4.46 8.13 -5.90
N ILE A 144 3.28 7.64 -6.32
CA ILE A 144 2.86 6.26 -6.11
C ILE A 144 3.83 5.31 -6.82
N PHE A 145 4.15 5.57 -8.08
CA PHE A 145 5.04 4.73 -8.88
C PHE A 145 6.45 4.65 -8.27
N ALA A 146 7.04 5.80 -7.88
CA ALA A 146 8.33 5.84 -7.23
C ALA A 146 8.33 5.07 -5.89
N THR A 147 7.28 5.23 -5.10
CA THR A 147 7.12 4.55 -3.81
C THR A 147 6.96 3.05 -3.99
N VAL A 148 6.13 2.60 -4.94
CA VAL A 148 5.93 1.19 -5.28
C VAL A 148 7.25 0.57 -5.72
N TRP A 149 7.95 1.20 -6.65
CA TRP A 149 9.23 0.72 -7.16
C TRP A 149 10.28 0.56 -6.04
N TRP A 150 10.31 1.50 -5.11
CA TRP A 150 11.26 1.51 -4.00
C TRP A 150 10.98 0.43 -2.95
N THR A 151 9.72 0.23 -2.60
CA THR A 151 9.34 -0.60 -1.42
C THR A 151 8.96 -2.04 -1.77
N ILE A 152 8.95 -2.41 -3.06
CA ILE A 152 8.43 -3.69 -3.54
C ILE A 152 9.25 -4.91 -3.08
N GLY A 153 10.55 -4.74 -2.79
CA GLY A 153 11.48 -5.85 -2.55
C GLY A 153 11.10 -6.70 -1.33
N LEU A 154 10.82 -6.07 -0.18
CA LEU A 154 10.45 -6.79 1.05
C LEU A 154 9.15 -7.60 0.90
N PRO A 155 8.05 -7.05 0.38
CA PRO A 155 6.83 -7.80 0.09
C PRO A 155 7.03 -9.03 -0.79
N ILE A 156 7.86 -8.95 -1.83
CA ILE A 156 8.16 -10.09 -2.68
C ILE A 156 8.75 -11.25 -1.87
N ILE A 157 9.72 -10.96 -1.00
CA ILE A 157 10.37 -11.99 -0.17
C ILE A 157 9.37 -12.61 0.81
N LEU A 158 8.53 -11.79 1.45
CA LEU A 158 7.50 -12.28 2.37
C LEU A 158 6.49 -13.19 1.66
N PHE A 159 6.06 -12.84 0.44
CA PHE A 159 5.18 -13.69 -0.34
C PHE A 159 5.86 -14.98 -0.81
N ILE A 160 7.13 -14.94 -1.21
CA ILE A 160 7.88 -16.15 -1.56
C ILE A 160 7.97 -17.08 -0.35
N ALA A 161 8.28 -16.55 0.84
CA ALA A 161 8.33 -17.35 2.06
C ALA A 161 6.97 -17.97 2.39
N ALA A 162 5.88 -17.24 2.17
CA ALA A 162 4.52 -17.76 2.35
C ALA A 162 4.16 -18.86 1.33
N LEU A 163 4.53 -18.67 0.07
CA LEU A 163 4.29 -19.66 -0.99
C LEU A 163 5.06 -20.96 -0.71
N GLN A 164 6.27 -20.87 -0.16
CA GLN A 164 7.10 -22.04 0.18
C GLN A 164 6.59 -22.80 1.42
N GLN A 165 5.70 -22.21 2.22
CA GLN A 165 5.07 -22.90 3.34
C GLN A 165 3.87 -23.76 2.93
N ILE A 166 3.38 -23.65 1.69
CA ILE A 166 2.30 -24.49 1.19
C ILE A 166 2.89 -25.86 0.82
N PRO A 167 2.44 -26.97 1.44
CA PRO A 167 2.96 -28.29 1.13
C PRO A 167 2.73 -28.69 -0.33
N ASP A 168 3.75 -29.22 -0.99
CA ASP A 168 3.68 -29.66 -2.39
C ASP A 168 2.63 -30.77 -2.59
N GLU A 169 2.39 -31.58 -1.56
CA GLU A 169 1.38 -32.64 -1.53
C GLU A 169 -0.03 -32.13 -1.88
N ARG A 170 -0.36 -30.89 -1.49
CA ARG A 170 -1.67 -30.28 -1.84
C ARG A 170 -1.81 -30.04 -3.34
N TYR A 171 -0.71 -29.66 -3.99
CA TYR A 171 -0.70 -29.44 -5.44
C TYR A 171 -0.69 -30.77 -6.20
N GLU A 172 -0.02 -31.79 -5.66
CA GLU A 172 0.01 -33.14 -6.24
C GLU A 172 -1.36 -33.79 -6.16
N ALA A 173 -2.02 -33.76 -5.00
CA ALA A 173 -3.38 -34.28 -4.83
C ALA A 173 -4.37 -33.59 -5.80
N ALA A 174 -4.33 -32.25 -5.91
CA ALA A 174 -5.18 -31.52 -6.82
C ALA A 174 -4.94 -31.88 -8.30
N ARG A 175 -3.69 -32.20 -8.69
CA ARG A 175 -3.39 -32.67 -10.05
C ARG A 175 -3.95 -34.07 -10.32
N ILE A 176 -3.92 -34.95 -9.31
CA ILE A 176 -4.53 -36.28 -9.41
C ILE A 176 -6.03 -36.16 -9.59
N ASP A 177 -6.67 -35.20 -8.89
CA ASP A 177 -8.10 -34.87 -9.00
C ASP A 177 -8.45 -34.14 -10.32
N GLY A 178 -7.48 -33.88 -11.19
CA GLY A 178 -7.69 -33.24 -12.50
C GLY A 178 -7.85 -31.71 -12.44
N ALA A 179 -7.44 -31.06 -11.35
CA ALA A 179 -7.55 -29.60 -11.22
C ALA A 179 -6.61 -28.88 -12.20
N SER A 180 -7.13 -27.87 -12.88
CA SER A 180 -6.35 -26.97 -13.73
C SER A 180 -5.45 -26.05 -12.91
N ASN A 181 -4.42 -25.46 -13.53
CA ASN A 181 -3.54 -24.51 -12.88
C ASN A 181 -4.31 -23.28 -12.30
N SER A 182 -5.37 -22.83 -12.98
CA SER A 182 -6.22 -21.76 -12.48
C SER A 182 -7.00 -22.17 -11.22
N GLN A 183 -7.51 -23.39 -11.18
CA GLN A 183 -8.20 -23.92 -10.01
C GLN A 183 -7.24 -24.06 -8.83
N MET A 184 -6.03 -24.60 -9.05
CA MET A 184 -4.99 -24.68 -8.02
C MET A 184 -4.61 -23.29 -7.48
N PHE A 185 -4.52 -22.27 -8.35
CA PHE A 185 -4.26 -20.90 -7.93
C PHE A 185 -5.35 -20.37 -7.01
N TRP A 186 -6.62 -20.47 -7.41
CA TRP A 186 -7.73 -19.89 -6.65
C TRP A 186 -8.08 -20.66 -5.36
N TYR A 187 -7.92 -21.99 -5.36
CA TYR A 187 -8.36 -22.83 -4.24
C TYR A 187 -7.22 -23.28 -3.30
N ILE A 188 -5.97 -23.24 -3.74
CA ILE A 188 -4.81 -23.65 -2.92
C ILE A 188 -3.88 -22.47 -2.66
N THR A 189 -3.37 -21.84 -3.74
CA THR A 189 -2.33 -20.80 -3.62
C THR A 189 -2.87 -19.55 -2.94
N LEU A 190 -3.94 -18.97 -3.44
CA LEU A 190 -4.49 -17.70 -2.92
C LEU A 190 -4.98 -17.82 -1.47
N PRO A 191 -5.73 -18.86 -1.07
CA PRO A 191 -6.07 -19.06 0.34
C PRO A 191 -4.84 -19.33 1.22
N GLY A 192 -3.85 -20.05 0.71
CA GLY A 192 -2.62 -20.35 1.44
C GLY A 192 -1.81 -19.11 1.81
N VAL A 193 -1.77 -18.11 0.94
CA VAL A 193 -1.05 -16.84 1.20
C VAL A 193 -1.92 -15.74 1.78
N SER A 194 -3.23 -15.94 1.96
CA SER A 194 -4.18 -14.89 2.34
C SER A 194 -3.83 -14.20 3.67
N ARG A 195 -3.33 -14.94 4.66
CA ARG A 195 -2.89 -14.39 5.94
C ARG A 195 -1.69 -13.45 5.78
N ILE A 196 -0.70 -13.86 4.97
CA ILE A 196 0.48 -13.05 4.69
C ILE A 196 0.11 -11.85 3.80
N PHE A 197 -0.80 -12.03 2.85
CA PHE A 197 -1.32 -10.92 2.04
C PHE A 197 -1.89 -9.80 2.91
N LEU A 198 -2.70 -10.16 3.89
CA LEU A 198 -3.29 -9.22 4.82
C LEU A 198 -2.23 -8.52 5.69
N LEU A 199 -1.30 -9.29 6.25
CA LEU A 199 -0.19 -8.78 7.05
C LEU A 199 0.66 -7.80 6.25
N VAL A 200 1.08 -8.16 5.04
CA VAL A 200 1.86 -7.30 4.14
C VAL A 200 1.08 -6.03 3.79
N SER A 201 -0.21 -6.15 3.46
CA SER A 201 -1.05 -4.99 3.14
C SER A 201 -1.09 -3.97 4.27
N VAL A 202 -1.30 -4.41 5.52
CA VAL A 202 -1.34 -3.49 6.66
C VAL A 202 0.02 -2.89 6.96
N LEU A 203 1.10 -3.68 6.90
CA LEU A 203 2.47 -3.17 7.06
C LEU A 203 2.79 -2.09 6.01
N GLN A 204 2.40 -2.30 4.75
CA GLN A 204 2.61 -1.33 3.70
C GLN A 204 1.75 -0.06 3.90
N ILE A 205 0.51 -0.19 4.36
CA ILE A 205 -0.32 0.98 4.70
C ILE A 205 0.37 1.81 5.78
N ILE A 206 0.82 1.19 6.88
CA ILE A 206 1.50 1.88 7.97
C ILE A 206 2.76 2.60 7.47
N ALA A 207 3.57 1.93 6.66
CA ALA A 207 4.78 2.52 6.09
C ALA A 207 4.47 3.70 5.16
N HIS A 208 3.45 3.57 4.32
CA HIS A 208 3.11 4.59 3.34
C HIS A 208 2.29 5.77 3.89
N LEU A 209 1.66 5.63 5.06
CA LEU A 209 1.09 6.78 5.79
C LEU A 209 2.16 7.81 6.19
N GLN A 210 3.43 7.41 6.17
CA GLN A 210 4.58 8.25 6.53
C GLN A 210 5.35 8.78 5.31
N ILE A 211 4.78 8.75 4.11
CA ILE A 211 5.38 9.32 2.89
C ILE A 211 5.68 10.81 3.10
N PHE A 212 6.96 11.18 2.95
CA PHE A 212 7.45 12.55 3.07
C PHE A 212 8.35 12.94 1.90
N ALA A 213 9.52 12.28 1.77
CA ALA A 213 10.55 12.69 0.82
C ALA A 213 10.04 12.68 -0.63
N GLN A 214 9.25 11.69 -1.01
CA GLN A 214 8.67 11.60 -2.36
C GLN A 214 7.72 12.79 -2.62
N SER A 215 6.82 13.11 -1.69
CA SER A 215 5.90 14.24 -1.84
C SER A 215 6.66 15.56 -1.88
N GLN A 216 7.63 15.75 -0.99
CA GLN A 216 8.42 16.98 -0.88
C GLN A 216 9.32 17.20 -2.11
N LEU A 217 10.01 16.17 -2.60
CA LEU A 217 11.05 16.31 -3.62
C LEU A 217 10.54 16.13 -5.05
N LEU A 218 9.45 15.37 -5.27
CA LEU A 218 8.89 15.15 -6.61
C LEU A 218 7.94 16.27 -7.02
N THR A 219 7.12 16.77 -6.10
CA THR A 219 6.04 17.72 -6.42
C THR A 219 6.02 18.95 -5.52
N GLY A 220 6.78 18.98 -4.43
CA GLY A 220 6.71 20.05 -3.42
C GLY A 220 5.34 20.16 -2.75
N GLY A 221 4.51 19.08 -2.80
CA GLY A 221 3.12 19.10 -2.35
C GLY A 221 2.13 19.59 -3.40
N GLY A 222 2.59 20.07 -4.58
CA GLY A 222 1.77 20.65 -5.64
C GLY A 222 1.22 19.64 -6.65
N PRO A 223 0.48 20.12 -7.67
CA PRO A 223 -0.14 21.44 -7.73
C PRO A 223 -1.32 21.56 -6.75
N ASP A 224 -1.68 22.78 -6.37
CA ASP A 224 -2.83 23.11 -5.51
C ASP A 224 -2.88 22.34 -4.18
N ASN A 225 -1.71 22.00 -3.60
CA ASN A 225 -1.57 21.17 -2.40
C ASN A 225 -2.16 19.74 -2.53
N ASN A 226 -2.40 19.26 -3.73
CA ASN A 226 -3.08 18.00 -3.97
C ASN A 226 -2.20 16.74 -3.79
N SER A 227 -0.89 16.90 -3.59
CA SER A 227 0.03 15.80 -3.26
C SER A 227 0.69 15.99 -1.89
N ARG A 228 0.39 17.06 -1.16
CA ARG A 228 0.91 17.34 0.17
C ARG A 228 0.43 16.32 1.17
N THR A 229 1.38 15.70 1.89
CA THR A 229 1.09 14.70 2.92
C THR A 229 1.06 15.33 4.33
N LEU A 230 0.50 14.60 5.30
CA LEU A 230 0.51 15.03 6.71
C LEU A 230 1.94 15.18 7.24
N VAL A 231 2.86 14.28 6.88
CA VAL A 231 4.26 14.37 7.32
C VAL A 231 4.94 15.60 6.71
N GLN A 232 4.63 15.92 5.46
CA GLN A 232 5.10 17.16 4.84
C GLN A 232 4.54 18.41 5.55
N LEU A 233 3.27 18.40 5.90
CA LEU A 233 2.63 19.49 6.64
C LEU A 233 3.23 19.67 8.05
N ILE A 234 3.52 18.55 8.75
CA ILE A 234 4.23 18.57 10.03
C ILE A 234 5.60 19.24 9.89
N TYR A 235 6.36 18.85 8.86
CA TYR A 235 7.66 19.44 8.59
C TYR A 235 7.55 20.94 8.30
N GLU A 236 6.63 21.35 7.45
CA GLU A 236 6.43 22.75 7.08
C GLU A 236 6.03 23.60 8.29
N TYR A 237 5.03 23.18 9.07
CA TYR A 237 4.59 23.90 10.26
C TYR A 237 5.69 23.97 11.33
N SER A 238 6.38 22.86 11.60
CA SER A 238 7.36 22.79 12.69
C SER A 238 8.65 23.51 12.37
N PHE A 239 9.21 23.28 11.17
CA PHE A 239 10.59 23.68 10.85
C PHE A 239 10.68 24.85 9.87
N ARG A 240 9.75 24.99 8.94
CA ARG A 240 9.75 26.10 7.99
C ARG A 240 9.04 27.32 8.57
N ASP A 241 7.86 27.12 9.12
CA ASP A 241 7.00 28.20 9.61
C ASP A 241 7.17 28.46 11.11
N MET A 242 8.02 27.67 11.81
CA MET A 242 8.32 27.75 13.25
C MET A 242 7.08 27.67 14.16
N ARG A 243 5.99 27.05 13.68
CA ARG A 243 4.72 26.86 14.37
C ARG A 243 4.67 25.48 15.02
N MET A 244 5.55 25.26 16.03
CA MET A 244 5.72 23.95 16.68
C MET A 244 4.42 23.37 17.24
N GLY A 245 3.54 24.21 17.82
CA GLY A 245 2.25 23.75 18.37
C GLY A 245 1.32 23.19 17.30
N SER A 246 1.25 23.82 16.11
CA SER A 246 0.46 23.34 14.98
C SER A 246 1.03 22.02 14.42
N GLY A 247 2.36 21.96 14.28
CA GLY A 247 3.03 20.73 13.84
C GLY A 247 2.82 19.57 14.81
N ALA A 248 2.89 19.81 16.11
CA ALA A 248 2.61 18.81 17.15
C ALA A 248 1.16 18.30 17.07
N ALA A 249 0.17 19.21 16.87
CA ALA A 249 -1.23 18.82 16.73
C ALA A 249 -1.45 17.90 15.53
N VAL A 250 -0.88 18.23 14.36
CA VAL A 250 -0.95 17.38 13.16
C VAL A 250 -0.27 16.03 13.39
N SER A 251 0.85 16.00 14.13
CA SER A 251 1.56 14.76 14.49
C SER A 251 0.70 13.82 15.35
N VAL A 252 -0.08 14.37 16.30
CA VAL A 252 -1.00 13.57 17.12
C VAL A 252 -2.09 12.94 16.24
N VAL A 253 -2.64 13.66 15.28
CA VAL A 253 -3.62 13.10 14.34
C VAL A 253 -3.02 11.97 13.52
N LEU A 254 -1.82 12.16 12.97
CA LEU A 254 -1.12 11.11 12.22
C LEU A 254 -0.86 9.88 13.10
N PHE A 255 -0.43 10.09 14.36
CA PHE A 255 -0.22 9.01 15.32
C PHE A 255 -1.50 8.21 15.57
N LEU A 256 -2.65 8.87 15.73
CA LEU A 256 -3.94 8.19 15.92
C LEU A 256 -4.35 7.39 14.69
N ILE A 257 -4.13 7.91 13.48
CA ILE A 257 -4.38 7.19 12.22
C ILE A 257 -3.50 5.93 12.14
N ILE A 258 -2.20 6.06 12.36
CA ILE A 258 -1.27 4.91 12.34
C ILE A 258 -1.63 3.91 13.45
N GLY A 259 -1.95 4.40 14.65
CA GLY A 259 -2.36 3.57 15.79
C GLY A 259 -3.59 2.71 15.47
N PHE A 260 -4.58 3.28 14.80
CA PHE A 260 -5.76 2.53 14.35
C PHE A 260 -5.39 1.36 13.44
N PHE A 261 -4.53 1.58 12.44
CA PHE A 261 -4.08 0.50 11.54
C PHE A 261 -3.20 -0.53 12.27
N THR A 262 -2.34 -0.08 13.20
CA THR A 262 -1.50 -0.98 13.99
C THR A 262 -2.34 -1.89 14.89
N LEU A 263 -3.34 -1.35 15.57
CA LEU A 263 -4.26 -2.13 16.39
C LEU A 263 -5.05 -3.14 15.53
N SER A 264 -5.47 -2.72 14.33
CA SER A 264 -6.11 -3.63 13.38
C SER A 264 -5.20 -4.80 12.99
N LEU A 265 -3.89 -4.57 12.83
CA LEU A 265 -2.91 -5.60 12.55
C LEU A 265 -2.79 -6.61 13.70
N ILE A 266 -2.75 -6.13 14.96
CA ILE A 266 -2.69 -7.00 16.14
C ILE A 266 -3.90 -7.94 16.18
N HIS A 267 -5.11 -7.42 15.98
CA HIS A 267 -6.34 -8.22 15.95
C HIS A 267 -6.39 -9.26 14.82
N ILE A 268 -5.72 -8.97 13.72
CA ILE A 268 -5.65 -9.87 12.56
C ILE A 268 -4.58 -10.95 12.76
N SER A 269 -3.46 -10.60 13.38
CA SER A 269 -2.34 -11.52 13.60
C SER A 269 -2.55 -12.43 14.80
N GLU A 270 -3.37 -12.05 15.78
CA GLU A 270 -3.76 -12.95 16.86
C GLU A 270 -4.64 -14.08 16.28
N PRO A 271 -4.11 -15.33 16.20
CA PRO A 271 -5.02 -16.45 16.02
C PRO A 271 -5.96 -16.43 17.24
N THR A 272 -7.26 -16.35 17.02
CA THR A 272 -8.24 -16.73 18.04
C THR A 272 -8.03 -18.22 18.34
N ARG A 273 -6.97 -18.55 19.04
CA ARG A 273 -6.93 -19.75 19.84
C ARG A 273 -7.89 -19.45 20.99
N PRO A 274 -9.05 -20.09 21.07
CA PRO A 274 -9.72 -20.13 22.34
C PRO A 274 -8.66 -20.60 23.33
N LEU A 275 -8.50 -19.88 24.42
CA LEU A 275 -7.76 -20.34 25.60
C LEU A 275 -8.52 -21.58 26.14
N TYR A 276 -8.44 -22.70 25.44
CA TYR A 276 -8.51 -23.99 26.05
C TYR A 276 -7.19 -24.11 26.83
N ILE A 277 -7.10 -23.40 27.94
CA ILE A 277 -6.30 -23.85 29.06
C ILE A 277 -6.81 -25.25 29.28
N SER A 278 -6.00 -26.21 28.87
CA SER A 278 -6.28 -27.62 29.08
C SER A 278 -6.35 -27.79 30.59
N TYR A 279 -7.55 -27.89 31.14
CA TYR A 279 -7.79 -28.42 32.48
C TYR A 279 -7.36 -29.91 32.58
N ALA A 280 -6.61 -30.41 31.60
CA ALA A 280 -6.11 -31.78 31.55
C ALA A 280 -4.83 -32.03 32.39
N VAL A 281 -4.39 -31.10 33.23
CA VAL A 281 -3.22 -31.31 34.10
C VAL A 281 -3.61 -31.46 35.58
N PHE A 282 -4.88 -31.55 35.94
CA PHE A 282 -5.28 -31.76 37.33
C PHE A 282 -6.07 -33.05 37.54
N CYS A 283 -5.78 -34.12 36.81
CA CYS A 283 -6.18 -35.47 37.12
C CYS A 283 -5.00 -36.43 36.98
N LEU A 284 -4.08 -36.37 37.90
CA LEU A 284 -3.17 -37.45 38.32
C LEU A 284 -2.80 -37.20 39.76
#